data_886963081c165eb45342df3645cbcb64
#
_entry.id   886963081c165eb45342df3645cbcb64
#
_cell.length_a   1.000
_cell.length_b   1.000
_cell.length_c   1.000
_cell.angle_alpha   90.00
_cell.angle_beta   90.00
_cell.angle_gamma   90.00
#
_symmetry.space_group_name_H-M   'P 1'
#
loop_
_entity.id
_entity.type
_entity.pdbx_description
1 polymer ?
#
loop_
_entity_poly.entity_id
_entity_poly.type
_entity_poly.pdbx_seq_one_letter_code
_entity_poly.pdbx_strand_id
1 'polypeptide(L)'
;MGTVRRVAAHSHNHAHAHTHDGIDWSSRLTALRQADELDAEPRRVVARRLVRGLPDKPTVLDVGCGAGGMSVALVEALSARGGGTVVLVDAVPELLDAATSVARSAATYETDTSTATVRVRPVLADLATERPVEIAGPAQLVWASNVVHHLPDQRAAVVRLVEAVAPGGWLALAEGGLSGKFLPFDLGIGEPGLQDRLLAARDQWFVRMRENTAGAVRMHGGWNLVLSDAGLVDVTAFSYLIDHPAPPKQAVRDWAVNQLTWFDEVAGDVLHPADRRTVKQLLDPRDPAFLGLRDDVFLLTANTVYLGRKP
;
A
#
# COMPACT_ATOMS: atom_id res chain seq x y z
N MET A 1 -19.81 54.91 25.22
CA MET A 1 -19.87 54.27 23.89
C MET A 1 -18.52 53.66 23.58
N GLY A 2 -18.31 52.40 23.89
CA GLY A 2 -17.08 51.66 23.68
C GLY A 2 -17.34 50.49 22.76
N THR A 3 -16.80 50.52 21.59
CA THR A 3 -16.96 49.51 20.54
C THR A 3 -16.09 48.30 20.84
N VAL A 4 -16.72 47.20 21.17
CA VAL A 4 -16.04 45.92 21.34
C VAL A 4 -15.70 45.34 19.97
N ARG A 5 -14.39 45.30 19.59
CA ARG A 5 -13.90 44.57 18.43
C ARG A 5 -14.03 43.05 18.73
N ARG A 6 -14.89 42.37 17.96
CA ARG A 6 -14.90 40.92 17.86
C ARG A 6 -13.60 40.47 17.19
N VAL A 7 -12.77 39.75 17.93
CA VAL A 7 -11.66 38.96 17.38
C VAL A 7 -12.28 37.78 16.64
N ALA A 8 -12.10 37.75 15.32
CA ALA A 8 -12.48 36.60 14.50
C ALA A 8 -11.57 35.41 14.90
N ALA A 9 -12.19 34.34 15.40
CA ALA A 9 -11.53 33.06 15.57
C ALA A 9 -11.14 32.56 14.17
N HIS A 10 -9.84 32.44 13.94
CA HIS A 10 -9.30 31.73 12.79
C HIS A 10 -9.59 30.25 13.01
N SER A 11 -10.61 29.75 12.35
CA SER A 11 -10.77 28.32 12.13
C SER A 11 -9.58 27.85 11.31
N HIS A 12 -8.67 27.13 11.90
CA HIS A 12 -7.68 26.32 11.19
C HIS A 12 -8.47 25.23 10.44
N ASN A 13 -8.85 25.55 9.23
CA ASN A 13 -9.28 24.58 8.24
C ASN A 13 -8.01 23.81 7.85
N HIS A 14 -7.70 22.72 8.54
CA HIS A 14 -6.75 21.75 8.08
C HIS A 14 -7.32 21.17 6.78
N ALA A 15 -6.86 21.66 5.66
CA ALA A 15 -7.13 21.08 4.36
C ALA A 15 -6.42 19.71 4.32
N HIS A 16 -7.09 18.66 4.76
CA HIS A 16 -6.73 17.26 4.55
C HIS A 16 -7.03 16.86 3.09
N ALA A 17 -6.41 17.51 2.13
CA ALA A 17 -6.73 17.37 0.72
C ALA A 17 -5.53 16.85 -0.09
N HIS A 18 -4.90 15.76 0.35
CA HIS A 18 -3.81 15.16 -0.41
C HIS A 18 -4.18 13.80 -1.01
N THR A 19 -5.44 13.36 -0.92
CA THR A 19 -5.89 12.09 -1.48
C THR A 19 -7.13 12.28 -2.32
N HIS A 20 -7.12 11.69 -3.53
CA HIS A 20 -8.21 11.82 -4.51
C HIS A 20 -9.38 10.89 -4.22
N ASP A 21 -9.20 9.92 -3.34
CA ASP A 21 -10.16 8.89 -2.96
C ASP A 21 -10.96 9.22 -1.68
N GLY A 22 -10.66 10.35 -1.04
CA GLY A 22 -11.31 10.79 0.19
C GLY A 22 -10.93 9.99 1.44
N ILE A 23 -9.86 9.17 1.37
CA ILE A 23 -9.35 8.42 2.52
C ILE A 23 -8.33 9.27 3.28
N ASP A 24 -8.48 9.39 4.60
CA ASP A 24 -7.44 9.94 5.47
C ASP A 24 -6.36 8.89 5.73
N TRP A 25 -5.34 8.89 4.88
CA TRP A 25 -4.24 7.95 4.96
C TRP A 25 -3.35 8.18 6.19
N SER A 26 -3.27 9.38 6.73
CA SER A 26 -2.49 9.66 7.94
C SER A 26 -3.04 8.87 9.14
N SER A 27 -4.35 8.75 9.25
CA SER A 27 -5.02 7.95 10.29
C SER A 27 -4.78 6.44 10.15
N ARG A 28 -4.34 5.98 8.97
CA ARG A 28 -4.09 4.55 8.67
C ARG A 28 -2.67 4.08 8.98
N LEU A 29 -1.77 4.95 9.44
CA LEU A 29 -0.35 4.62 9.66
C LEU A 29 -0.15 3.38 10.53
N THR A 30 -0.93 3.21 11.61
CA THR A 30 -0.83 2.03 12.47
C THR A 30 -1.21 0.75 11.72
N ALA A 31 -2.29 0.76 10.96
CA ALA A 31 -2.72 -0.40 10.16
C ALA A 31 -1.72 -0.73 9.04
N LEU A 32 -1.12 0.29 8.40
CA LEU A 32 -0.07 0.09 7.40
C LEU A 32 1.18 -0.55 8.02
N ARG A 33 1.61 -0.13 9.21
CA ARG A 33 2.75 -0.74 9.92
C ARG A 33 2.49 -2.20 10.28
N GLN A 34 1.28 -2.53 10.72
CA GLN A 34 0.90 -3.93 11.00
C GLN A 34 0.93 -4.79 9.74
N ALA A 35 0.42 -4.29 8.62
CA ALA A 35 0.52 -4.97 7.33
C ALA A 35 1.99 -5.13 6.90
N ASP A 36 2.81 -4.09 7.06
CA ASP A 36 4.24 -4.13 6.73
C ASP A 36 4.99 -5.21 7.54
N GLU A 37 4.66 -5.39 8.82
CA GLU A 37 5.23 -6.44 9.67
C GLU A 37 4.89 -7.84 9.14
N LEU A 38 3.63 -8.07 8.79
CA LEU A 38 3.16 -9.37 8.27
C LEU A 38 3.74 -9.68 6.88
N ASP A 39 3.96 -8.67 6.06
CA ASP A 39 4.45 -8.79 4.69
C ASP A 39 5.99 -8.73 4.60
N ALA A 40 6.70 -8.52 5.71
CA ALA A 40 8.12 -8.16 5.70
C ALA A 40 8.99 -9.18 4.94
N GLU A 41 8.86 -10.48 5.22
CA GLU A 41 9.69 -11.50 4.55
C GLU A 41 9.34 -11.67 3.07
N PRO A 42 8.07 -11.79 2.64
CA PRO A 42 7.72 -11.75 1.23
C PRO A 42 8.27 -10.52 0.49
N ARG A 43 8.21 -9.33 1.09
CA ARG A 43 8.74 -8.09 0.49
C ARG A 43 10.26 -8.12 0.32
N ARG A 44 11.01 -8.69 1.27
CA ARG A 44 12.45 -8.91 1.12
C ARG A 44 12.79 -9.80 -0.07
N VAL A 45 12.00 -10.87 -0.27
CA VAL A 45 12.17 -11.75 -1.44
C VAL A 45 11.90 -10.98 -2.74
N VAL A 46 10.82 -10.21 -2.78
CA VAL A 46 10.47 -9.36 -3.94
C VAL A 46 11.56 -8.33 -4.20
N ALA A 47 12.00 -7.59 -3.19
CA ALA A 47 13.05 -6.57 -3.34
C ALA A 47 14.34 -7.16 -3.91
N ARG A 48 14.81 -8.28 -3.35
CA ARG A 48 16.00 -9.00 -3.88
C ARG A 48 15.82 -9.41 -5.34
N ARG A 49 14.63 -9.88 -5.73
CA ARG A 49 14.32 -10.23 -7.13
C ARG A 49 14.39 -9.01 -8.03
N LEU A 50 13.78 -7.90 -7.62
CA LEU A 50 13.70 -6.67 -8.41
C LEU A 50 15.07 -6.02 -8.64
N VAL A 51 15.92 -5.99 -7.61
CA VAL A 51 17.23 -5.33 -7.73
C VAL A 51 18.29 -6.18 -8.39
N ARG A 52 18.09 -7.50 -8.55
CA ARG A 52 19.12 -8.45 -9.02
C ARG A 52 19.76 -8.06 -10.34
N GLY A 53 18.97 -7.56 -11.31
CA GLY A 53 19.44 -7.22 -12.67
C GLY A 53 19.77 -5.74 -12.86
N LEU A 54 19.75 -4.93 -11.80
CA LEU A 54 20.06 -3.51 -11.90
C LEU A 54 21.57 -3.27 -11.97
N PRO A 55 22.04 -2.15 -12.54
CA PRO A 55 23.45 -1.77 -12.54
C PRO A 55 23.97 -1.54 -11.11
N ASP A 56 25.29 -1.27 -11.00
CA ASP A 56 25.90 -0.94 -9.72
C ASP A 56 25.36 0.41 -9.18
N LYS A 57 25.13 0.46 -7.87
CA LYS A 57 24.64 1.65 -7.15
C LYS A 57 23.42 2.32 -7.81
N PRO A 58 22.35 1.57 -8.11
CA PRO A 58 21.21 2.09 -8.84
C PRO A 58 20.42 3.11 -7.99
N THR A 59 19.63 3.94 -8.68
CA THR A 59 18.55 4.69 -8.05
C THR A 59 17.25 3.91 -8.20
N VAL A 60 16.55 3.73 -7.09
CA VAL A 60 15.22 3.08 -7.00
C VAL A 60 14.23 4.10 -6.46
N LEU A 61 13.10 4.29 -7.12
CA LEU A 61 11.97 5.07 -6.62
C LEU A 61 10.96 4.11 -5.99
N ASP A 62 10.55 4.42 -4.76
CA ASP A 62 9.41 3.80 -4.06
C ASP A 62 8.29 4.84 -4.02
N VAL A 63 7.31 4.71 -4.91
CA VAL A 63 6.23 5.69 -5.11
C VAL A 63 4.98 5.24 -4.38
N GLY A 64 4.45 6.13 -3.51
CA GLY A 64 3.44 5.79 -2.52
C GLY A 64 4.04 4.87 -1.46
N CYS A 65 5.15 5.32 -0.83
CA CYS A 65 5.94 4.47 0.06
C CYS A 65 5.21 4.09 1.37
N GLY A 66 4.09 4.74 1.69
CA GLY A 66 3.26 4.42 2.84
C GLY A 66 4.02 4.43 4.16
N ALA A 67 3.93 3.36 4.95
CA ALA A 67 4.66 3.24 6.21
C ALA A 67 6.12 2.77 6.05
N GLY A 68 6.57 2.44 4.81
CA GLY A 68 7.97 2.18 4.48
C GLY A 68 8.38 0.71 4.44
N GLY A 69 7.44 -0.23 4.50
CA GLY A 69 7.79 -1.66 4.51
C GLY A 69 8.59 -2.11 3.28
N MET A 70 8.19 -1.69 2.08
CA MET A 70 8.97 -1.99 0.87
C MET A 70 10.25 -1.16 0.80
N SER A 71 10.24 0.08 1.27
CA SER A 71 11.42 0.92 1.36
C SER A 71 12.55 0.26 2.16
N VAL A 72 12.23 -0.33 3.32
CA VAL A 72 13.16 -1.11 4.15
C VAL A 72 13.72 -2.29 3.35
N ALA A 73 12.85 -3.07 2.71
CA ALA A 73 13.27 -4.24 1.92
C ALA A 73 14.19 -3.86 0.74
N LEU A 74 13.93 -2.73 0.09
CA LEU A 74 14.78 -2.19 -0.99
C LEU A 74 16.14 -1.72 -0.46
N VAL A 75 16.16 -1.03 0.70
CA VAL A 75 17.41 -0.61 1.35
C VAL A 75 18.26 -1.83 1.70
N GLU A 76 17.71 -2.84 2.35
CA GLU A 76 18.40 -4.10 2.69
C GLU A 76 18.94 -4.80 1.43
N ALA A 77 18.12 -4.89 0.38
CA ALA A 77 18.51 -5.53 -0.87
C ALA A 77 19.65 -4.78 -1.60
N LEU A 78 19.65 -3.45 -1.58
CA LEU A 78 20.72 -2.64 -2.16
C LEU A 78 21.99 -2.66 -1.31
N SER A 79 21.87 -2.65 0.02
CA SER A 79 23.02 -2.78 0.93
C SER A 79 23.79 -4.07 0.64
N ALA A 80 23.09 -5.17 0.45
CA ALA A 80 23.69 -6.46 0.09
C ALA A 80 24.37 -6.48 -1.29
N ARG A 81 24.15 -5.46 -2.13
CA ARG A 81 24.72 -5.34 -3.50
C ARG A 81 25.74 -4.21 -3.66
N GLY A 82 26.22 -3.61 -2.59
CA GLY A 82 27.21 -2.55 -2.67
C GLY A 82 26.64 -1.13 -2.63
N GLY A 83 25.37 -0.97 -2.27
CA GLY A 83 24.73 0.32 -2.05
C GLY A 83 23.91 0.84 -3.24
N GLY A 84 23.50 2.09 -3.13
CA GLY A 84 22.65 2.77 -4.13
C GLY A 84 21.84 3.91 -3.51
N THR A 85 20.75 4.29 -4.17
CA THR A 85 19.83 5.32 -3.66
C THR A 85 18.41 4.79 -3.67
N VAL A 86 17.68 4.92 -2.57
CA VAL A 86 16.24 4.73 -2.49
C VAL A 86 15.59 6.10 -2.32
N VAL A 87 14.74 6.49 -3.27
CA VAL A 87 13.96 7.72 -3.23
C VAL A 87 12.55 7.34 -2.82
N LEU A 88 12.11 7.87 -1.69
CA LEU A 88 10.77 7.65 -1.14
C LEU A 88 9.86 8.78 -1.62
N VAL A 89 8.75 8.43 -2.26
CA VAL A 89 7.78 9.42 -2.74
C VAL A 89 6.44 9.12 -2.12
N ASP A 90 5.84 10.10 -1.45
CA ASP A 90 4.47 10.00 -0.93
C ASP A 90 3.81 11.39 -0.95
N ALA A 91 2.48 11.42 -1.07
CA ALA A 91 1.71 12.66 -1.02
C ALA A 91 1.34 13.06 0.42
N VAL A 92 1.46 12.14 1.38
CA VAL A 92 1.09 12.32 2.78
C VAL A 92 2.35 12.50 3.63
N PRO A 93 2.58 13.70 4.20
CA PRO A 93 3.80 14.01 4.95
C PRO A 93 4.07 13.02 6.09
N GLU A 94 3.05 12.64 6.85
CA GLU A 94 3.17 11.74 8.00
C GLU A 94 3.61 10.33 7.59
N LEU A 95 3.14 9.85 6.43
CA LEU A 95 3.58 8.56 5.87
C LEU A 95 5.02 8.66 5.37
N LEU A 96 5.36 9.74 4.65
CA LEU A 96 6.71 9.96 4.15
C LEU A 96 7.74 10.03 5.29
N ASP A 97 7.40 10.73 6.38
CA ASP A 97 8.25 10.83 7.57
C ASP A 97 8.44 9.46 8.24
N ALA A 98 7.35 8.69 8.38
CA ALA A 98 7.40 7.34 8.92
C ALA A 98 8.28 6.41 8.07
N ALA A 99 8.05 6.38 6.76
CA ALA A 99 8.85 5.60 5.81
C ALA A 99 10.34 6.01 5.84
N THR A 100 10.61 7.31 5.87
CA THR A 100 11.98 7.85 5.95
C THR A 100 12.69 7.39 7.20
N SER A 101 12.02 7.41 8.34
CA SER A 101 12.57 6.97 9.63
C SER A 101 12.99 5.51 9.58
N VAL A 102 12.10 4.59 9.16
CA VAL A 102 12.40 3.15 9.14
C VAL A 102 13.44 2.78 8.07
N ALA A 103 13.38 3.42 6.88
CA ALA A 103 14.33 3.19 5.81
C ALA A 103 15.76 3.67 6.17
N ARG A 104 15.90 4.83 6.84
CA ARG A 104 17.20 5.29 7.35
C ARG A 104 17.74 4.39 8.44
N SER A 105 16.90 3.91 9.34
CA SER A 105 17.30 2.93 10.35
C SER A 105 17.85 1.65 9.71
N ALA A 106 17.18 1.14 8.67
CA ALA A 106 17.66 -0.03 7.92
C ALA A 106 18.99 0.25 7.18
N ALA A 107 19.20 1.47 6.68
CA ALA A 107 20.44 1.85 5.99
C ALA A 107 21.65 1.96 6.93
N THR A 108 21.45 2.18 8.23
CA THR A 108 22.52 2.32 9.24
C THR A 108 22.87 1.01 9.93
N TYR A 109 22.10 -0.06 9.74
CA TYR A 109 22.43 -1.40 10.23
C TYR A 109 23.61 -1.95 9.41
N GLU A 110 24.82 -1.50 9.74
CA GLU A 110 26.05 -2.06 9.21
C GLU A 110 26.21 -3.49 9.71
N THR A 111 26.27 -4.44 8.79
CA THR A 111 26.94 -5.70 9.10
C THR A 111 28.44 -5.40 9.13
N ASP A 112 29.16 -5.93 10.10
CA ASP A 112 30.61 -5.74 10.36
C ASP A 112 31.56 -5.91 9.14
N THR A 113 31.03 -6.18 7.97
CA THR A 113 31.78 -6.52 6.75
C THR A 113 31.46 -5.67 5.52
N SER A 114 30.46 -4.75 5.55
CA SER A 114 30.05 -4.01 4.35
C SER A 114 30.20 -2.50 4.53
N THR A 115 31.03 -1.87 3.70
CA THR A 115 31.12 -0.40 3.52
C THR A 115 30.06 0.14 2.55
N ALA A 116 29.05 -0.66 2.22
CA ALA A 116 28.02 -0.32 1.25
C ALA A 116 27.01 0.68 1.86
N THR A 117 27.02 1.91 1.35
CA THR A 117 26.08 2.95 1.81
C THR A 117 24.87 3.04 0.88
N VAL A 118 23.66 2.90 1.43
CA VAL A 118 22.42 3.25 0.74
C VAL A 118 21.96 4.64 1.17
N ARG A 119 21.79 5.52 0.19
CA ARG A 119 21.25 6.86 0.43
C ARG A 119 19.71 6.79 0.41
N VAL A 120 19.06 7.30 1.45
CA VAL A 120 17.60 7.44 1.54
C VAL A 120 17.23 8.91 1.32
N ARG A 121 16.40 9.20 0.30
CA ARG A 121 15.97 10.54 -0.06
C ARG A 121 14.44 10.64 -0.08
N PRO A 122 13.79 11.32 0.89
CA PRO A 122 12.36 11.57 0.85
C PRO A 122 12.02 12.70 -0.15
N VAL A 123 10.85 12.58 -0.78
CA VAL A 123 10.27 13.53 -1.72
C VAL A 123 8.76 13.58 -1.47
N LEU A 124 8.26 14.72 -1.01
CA LEU A 124 6.83 14.94 -0.87
C LEU A 124 6.26 15.31 -2.24
N ALA A 125 5.41 14.44 -2.79
CA ALA A 125 4.81 14.67 -4.10
C ALA A 125 3.54 13.84 -4.33
N ASP A 126 2.59 14.40 -5.07
CA ASP A 126 1.35 13.77 -5.47
C ASP A 126 1.42 13.30 -6.93
N LEU A 127 1.43 11.98 -7.13
CA LEU A 127 1.47 11.35 -8.46
C LEU A 127 0.26 11.74 -9.35
N ALA A 128 -0.85 12.18 -8.79
CA ALA A 128 -1.99 12.62 -9.61
C ALA A 128 -1.71 13.91 -10.36
N THR A 129 -0.90 14.80 -9.79
CA THR A 129 -0.67 16.16 -10.29
C THR A 129 0.79 16.42 -10.68
N GLU A 130 1.75 15.73 -10.06
CA GLU A 130 3.17 15.97 -10.25
C GLU A 130 3.84 14.83 -11.03
N ARG A 131 4.96 15.14 -11.68
CA ARG A 131 5.72 14.18 -12.48
C ARG A 131 6.95 13.72 -11.71
N PRO A 132 7.01 12.44 -11.31
CA PRO A 132 8.14 11.93 -10.52
C PRO A 132 9.51 12.15 -11.17
N VAL A 133 9.60 12.16 -12.49
CA VAL A 133 10.85 12.41 -13.21
C VAL A 133 11.42 13.81 -12.97
N GLU A 134 10.57 14.82 -12.77
CA GLU A 134 10.99 16.23 -12.57
C GLU A 134 11.50 16.47 -11.15
N ILE A 135 10.96 15.75 -10.17
CA ILE A 135 11.24 15.96 -8.75
C ILE A 135 12.21 14.91 -8.18
N ALA A 136 12.21 13.70 -8.69
CA ALA A 136 13.07 12.61 -8.24
C ALA A 136 14.20 12.29 -9.22
N GLY A 137 14.06 12.64 -10.49
CA GLY A 137 14.94 12.24 -11.58
C GLY A 137 14.65 10.81 -12.07
N PRO A 138 15.36 10.38 -13.15
CA PRO A 138 15.18 9.04 -13.67
C PRO A 138 15.80 7.98 -12.76
N ALA A 139 15.17 6.79 -12.70
CA ALA A 139 15.58 5.69 -11.86
C ALA A 139 15.66 4.37 -12.64
N GLN A 140 16.57 3.47 -12.24
CA GLN A 140 16.72 2.15 -12.83
C GLN A 140 15.58 1.20 -12.45
N LEU A 141 14.89 1.49 -11.35
CA LEU A 141 13.66 0.83 -10.94
C LEU A 141 12.69 1.86 -10.38
N VAL A 142 11.47 1.84 -10.86
CA VAL A 142 10.34 2.53 -10.25
C VAL A 142 9.39 1.47 -9.72
N TRP A 143 9.13 1.51 -8.42
CA TRP A 143 8.19 0.64 -7.73
C TRP A 143 6.98 1.44 -7.26
N ALA A 144 5.78 0.91 -7.44
CA ALA A 144 4.56 1.39 -6.82
C ALA A 144 3.68 0.21 -6.42
N SER A 145 3.13 0.23 -5.21
CA SER A 145 2.31 -0.86 -4.67
C SER A 145 1.03 -0.32 -4.05
N ASN A 146 -0.12 -0.76 -4.57
CA ASN A 146 -1.43 -0.34 -4.09
C ASN A 146 -1.63 1.20 -4.08
N VAL A 147 -1.14 1.86 -5.13
CA VAL A 147 -1.16 3.32 -5.28
C VAL A 147 -1.99 3.72 -6.50
N VAL A 148 -1.70 3.12 -7.65
CA VAL A 148 -2.23 3.61 -8.92
C VAL A 148 -3.75 3.44 -9.01
N HIS A 149 -4.31 2.40 -8.39
CA HIS A 149 -5.75 2.17 -8.39
C HIS A 149 -6.56 3.22 -7.60
N HIS A 150 -5.92 4.03 -6.75
CA HIS A 150 -6.56 5.16 -6.07
C HIS A 150 -6.61 6.43 -6.93
N LEU A 151 -5.78 6.53 -7.97
CA LEU A 151 -5.66 7.76 -8.76
C LEU A 151 -6.82 7.92 -9.77
N PRO A 152 -7.26 9.15 -10.04
CA PRO A 152 -8.37 9.40 -10.96
C PRO A 152 -8.16 8.76 -12.33
N ASP A 153 -7.04 9.06 -13.00
CA ASP A 153 -6.65 8.46 -14.27
C ASP A 153 -5.43 7.54 -14.08
N GLN A 154 -5.72 6.25 -13.98
CA GLN A 154 -4.72 5.21 -13.72
C GLN A 154 -3.74 5.06 -14.90
N ARG A 155 -4.22 5.19 -16.16
CA ARG A 155 -3.35 5.12 -17.35
C ARG A 155 -2.40 6.30 -17.43
N ALA A 156 -2.88 7.51 -17.19
CA ALA A 156 -2.05 8.69 -17.14
C ALA A 156 -1.01 8.61 -16.01
N ALA A 157 -1.38 8.06 -14.86
CA ALA A 157 -0.45 7.81 -13.76
C ALA A 157 0.66 6.83 -14.15
N VAL A 158 0.33 5.73 -14.84
CA VAL A 158 1.34 4.78 -15.35
C VAL A 158 2.29 5.48 -16.33
N VAL A 159 1.79 6.32 -17.23
CA VAL A 159 2.65 7.09 -18.16
C VAL A 159 3.64 7.96 -17.39
N ARG A 160 3.19 8.67 -16.34
CA ARG A 160 4.08 9.49 -15.48
C ARG A 160 5.13 8.64 -14.76
N LEU A 161 4.78 7.43 -14.31
CA LEU A 161 5.76 6.50 -13.73
C LEU A 161 6.77 6.02 -14.77
N VAL A 162 6.34 5.70 -16.00
CA VAL A 162 7.24 5.30 -17.11
C VAL A 162 8.22 6.41 -17.48
N GLU A 163 7.80 7.67 -17.43
CA GLU A 163 8.69 8.81 -17.65
C GLU A 163 9.86 8.82 -16.66
N ALA A 164 9.61 8.45 -15.40
CA ALA A 164 10.61 8.37 -14.35
C ALA A 164 11.53 7.14 -14.45
N VAL A 165 11.22 6.18 -15.31
CA VAL A 165 12.11 5.04 -15.55
C VAL A 165 13.25 5.48 -16.48
N ALA A 166 14.50 5.20 -16.13
CA ALA A 166 15.66 5.41 -16.99
C ALA A 166 15.61 4.46 -18.22
N PRO A 167 16.19 4.83 -19.38
CA PRO A 167 16.34 3.90 -20.48
C PRO A 167 16.97 2.57 -20.02
N GLY A 168 16.40 1.44 -20.44
CA GLY A 168 16.79 0.10 -19.98
C GLY A 168 16.33 -0.27 -18.57
N GLY A 169 15.76 0.66 -17.79
CA GLY A 169 15.25 0.44 -16.45
C GLY A 169 13.86 -0.22 -16.44
N TRP A 170 13.33 -0.45 -15.24
CA TRP A 170 12.09 -1.20 -15.02
C TRP A 170 11.04 -0.39 -14.25
N LEU A 171 9.80 -0.53 -14.67
CA LEU A 171 8.64 -0.22 -13.84
C LEU A 171 8.09 -1.52 -13.25
N ALA A 172 7.84 -1.52 -11.94
CA ALA A 172 7.23 -2.62 -11.20
C ALA A 172 5.98 -2.11 -10.47
N LEU A 173 4.81 -2.58 -10.87
CA LEU A 173 3.53 -2.27 -10.22
C LEU A 173 3.03 -3.48 -9.45
N ALA A 174 2.85 -3.36 -8.15
CA ALA A 174 2.15 -4.36 -7.35
C ALA A 174 0.70 -3.92 -7.17
N GLU A 175 -0.16 -4.42 -8.04
CA GLU A 175 -1.57 -4.04 -8.10
C GLU A 175 -2.45 -5.29 -8.24
N GLY A 176 -3.42 -5.44 -7.34
CA GLY A 176 -4.30 -6.60 -7.32
C GLY A 176 -3.61 -7.87 -6.82
N GLY A 177 -4.22 -9.00 -7.12
CA GLY A 177 -3.82 -10.32 -6.64
C GLY A 177 -5.02 -11.11 -6.11
N LEU A 178 -4.81 -11.91 -5.08
CA LEU A 178 -5.89 -12.60 -4.37
C LEU A 178 -6.27 -11.80 -3.13
N SER A 179 -7.54 -11.45 -3.00
CA SER A 179 -8.07 -10.82 -1.78
C SER A 179 -7.80 -11.67 -0.55
N GLY A 180 -7.34 -11.04 0.52
CA GLY A 180 -6.96 -11.72 1.74
C GLY A 180 -8.12 -12.48 2.37
N LYS A 181 -7.87 -13.74 2.71
CA LYS A 181 -8.75 -14.57 3.54
C LYS A 181 -8.17 -14.64 4.95
N PHE A 182 -9.02 -14.50 5.96
CA PHE A 182 -8.59 -14.54 7.37
C PHE A 182 -9.63 -15.16 8.32
N LEU A 183 -10.84 -15.44 7.83
CA LEU A 183 -11.90 -16.09 8.59
C LEU A 183 -12.13 -17.51 8.08
N PRO A 184 -12.41 -18.49 8.94
CA PRO A 184 -12.92 -19.79 8.51
C PRO A 184 -14.29 -19.62 7.82
N PHE A 185 -14.66 -20.58 7.00
CA PHE A 185 -15.95 -20.56 6.28
C PHE A 185 -17.13 -20.51 7.23
N ASP A 186 -17.11 -21.28 8.30
CA ASP A 186 -18.12 -21.28 9.36
C ASP A 186 -17.51 -20.82 10.68
N LEU A 187 -18.04 -19.75 11.23
CA LEU A 187 -17.57 -19.14 12.48
C LEU A 187 -18.23 -19.75 13.72
N GLY A 188 -19.23 -20.62 13.54
CA GLY A 188 -20.10 -21.11 14.61
C GLY A 188 -21.10 -20.04 15.12
N ILE A 189 -21.09 -18.86 14.52
CA ILE A 189 -22.04 -17.75 14.74
C ILE A 189 -22.41 -17.13 13.41
N GLY A 190 -23.65 -16.63 13.30
CA GLY A 190 -24.16 -16.08 12.03
C GLY A 190 -24.24 -17.13 10.93
N GLU A 191 -24.35 -16.69 9.68
CA GLU A 191 -24.42 -17.54 8.51
C GLU A 191 -23.01 -17.86 7.99
N PRO A 192 -22.70 -19.12 7.59
CA PRO A 192 -21.42 -19.46 6.97
C PRO A 192 -21.06 -18.59 5.76
N GLY A 193 -19.78 -18.42 5.46
CA GLY A 193 -19.31 -17.64 4.30
C GLY A 193 -19.34 -16.12 4.51
N LEU A 194 -19.37 -15.63 5.74
CA LEU A 194 -19.37 -14.20 6.07
C LEU A 194 -18.29 -13.44 5.29
N GLN A 195 -17.07 -13.96 5.23
CA GLN A 195 -15.97 -13.24 4.58
C GLN A 195 -16.20 -12.98 3.09
N ASP A 196 -16.81 -13.90 2.36
CA ASP A 196 -17.07 -13.70 0.94
C ASP A 196 -18.14 -12.62 0.70
N ARG A 197 -19.11 -12.51 1.60
CA ARG A 197 -20.09 -11.41 1.58
C ARG A 197 -19.48 -10.07 1.96
N LEU A 198 -18.52 -10.03 2.90
CA LEU A 198 -17.74 -8.82 3.21
C LEU A 198 -16.91 -8.36 2.01
N LEU A 199 -16.24 -9.28 1.32
CA LEU A 199 -15.46 -8.97 0.12
C LEU A 199 -16.36 -8.42 -1.00
N ALA A 200 -17.53 -9.03 -1.24
CA ALA A 200 -18.49 -8.53 -2.22
C ALA A 200 -19.02 -7.12 -1.88
N ALA A 201 -19.27 -6.85 -0.60
CA ALA A 201 -19.70 -5.53 -0.13
C ALA A 201 -18.59 -4.48 -0.28
N ARG A 202 -17.32 -4.84 0.02
CA ARG A 202 -16.16 -3.98 -0.23
C ARG A 202 -16.01 -3.66 -1.72
N ASP A 203 -16.18 -4.64 -2.61
CA ASP A 203 -16.05 -4.41 -4.04
C ASP A 203 -17.12 -3.42 -4.54
N GLN A 204 -18.33 -3.49 -4.03
CA GLN A 204 -19.38 -2.50 -4.31
C GLN A 204 -19.00 -1.10 -3.79
N TRP A 205 -18.43 -1.02 -2.59
CA TRP A 205 -17.92 0.23 -2.05
C TRP A 205 -16.81 0.81 -2.93
N PHE A 206 -15.86 -0.03 -3.38
CA PHE A 206 -14.75 0.41 -4.24
C PHE A 206 -15.26 0.97 -5.57
N VAL A 207 -16.24 0.32 -6.21
CA VAL A 207 -16.87 0.84 -7.45
C VAL A 207 -17.46 2.22 -7.19
N ARG A 208 -18.25 2.40 -6.12
CA ARG A 208 -18.84 3.71 -5.76
C ARG A 208 -17.79 4.75 -5.44
N MET A 209 -16.74 4.39 -4.72
CA MET A 209 -15.62 5.29 -4.43
C MET A 209 -15.00 5.80 -5.73
N ARG A 210 -14.74 4.91 -6.68
CA ARG A 210 -14.22 5.27 -8.00
C ARG A 210 -15.17 6.18 -8.80
N GLU A 211 -16.47 5.89 -8.78
CA GLU A 211 -17.49 6.72 -9.45
C GLU A 211 -17.58 8.14 -8.87
N ASN A 212 -17.35 8.28 -7.56
CA ASN A 212 -17.37 9.57 -6.85
C ASN A 212 -16.02 10.32 -6.91
N THR A 213 -14.95 9.70 -7.37
CA THR A 213 -13.64 10.36 -7.51
C THR A 213 -13.68 11.35 -8.67
N ALA A 214 -13.40 12.62 -8.37
CA ALA A 214 -13.41 13.68 -9.38
C ALA A 214 -12.38 13.40 -10.49
N GLY A 215 -12.81 13.45 -11.74
CA GLY A 215 -11.95 13.17 -12.90
C GLY A 215 -11.60 11.69 -13.09
N ALA A 216 -12.30 10.77 -12.43
CA ALA A 216 -12.05 9.34 -12.58
C ALA A 216 -12.31 8.86 -14.01
N VAL A 217 -11.33 8.18 -14.57
CA VAL A 217 -11.41 7.51 -15.88
C VAL A 217 -11.45 6.00 -15.63
N ARG A 218 -12.42 5.32 -16.25
CA ARG A 218 -12.52 3.88 -16.16
C ARG A 218 -11.38 3.22 -16.91
N MET A 219 -10.55 2.45 -16.20
CA MET A 219 -9.50 1.64 -16.81
C MET A 219 -10.10 0.35 -17.38
N HIS A 220 -9.93 0.12 -18.67
CA HIS A 220 -10.28 -1.11 -19.35
C HIS A 220 -9.02 -1.95 -19.58
N GLY A 221 -9.07 -3.22 -19.26
CA GLY A 221 -7.96 -4.16 -19.42
C GLY A 221 -7.12 -4.36 -18.15
N GLY A 222 -6.24 -5.35 -18.21
CA GLY A 222 -5.33 -5.68 -17.13
C GLY A 222 -4.07 -4.82 -17.13
N TRP A 223 -3.35 -4.80 -16.02
CA TRP A 223 -2.12 -4.00 -15.84
C TRP A 223 -1.03 -4.33 -16.86
N ASN A 224 -0.92 -5.59 -17.31
CA ASN A 224 0.01 -5.97 -18.36
C ASN A 224 -0.24 -5.22 -19.68
N LEU A 225 -1.50 -5.02 -20.05
CA LEU A 225 -1.85 -4.25 -21.24
C LEU A 225 -1.55 -2.76 -21.03
N VAL A 226 -1.87 -2.23 -19.85
CA VAL A 226 -1.59 -0.82 -19.51
C VAL A 226 -0.09 -0.53 -19.59
N LEU A 227 0.76 -1.43 -19.10
CA LEU A 227 2.22 -1.28 -19.21
C LEU A 227 2.69 -1.33 -20.67
N SER A 228 2.16 -2.25 -21.48
CA SER A 228 2.49 -2.34 -22.91
C SER A 228 2.02 -1.09 -23.68
N ASP A 229 0.79 -0.62 -23.42
CA ASP A 229 0.23 0.59 -24.03
C ASP A 229 1.04 1.85 -23.65
N ALA A 230 1.67 1.86 -22.47
CA ALA A 230 2.56 2.93 -22.04
C ALA A 230 3.98 2.86 -22.66
N GLY A 231 4.22 1.92 -23.58
CA GLY A 231 5.47 1.79 -24.34
C GLY A 231 6.55 0.93 -23.67
N LEU A 232 6.22 0.19 -22.62
CA LEU A 232 7.14 -0.75 -22.02
C LEU A 232 7.21 -2.05 -22.81
N VAL A 233 8.40 -2.64 -22.83
CA VAL A 233 8.68 -3.96 -23.45
C VAL A 233 9.00 -5.01 -22.38
N ASP A 234 9.13 -6.27 -22.76
CA ASP A 234 9.40 -7.39 -21.84
C ASP A 234 8.40 -7.48 -20.70
N VAL A 235 7.13 -7.13 -20.98
CA VAL A 235 6.06 -7.09 -19.97
C VAL A 235 5.78 -8.48 -19.45
N THR A 236 5.90 -8.65 -18.13
CA THR A 236 5.68 -9.91 -17.43
C THR A 236 5.02 -9.67 -16.07
N ALA A 237 4.64 -10.75 -15.39
CA ALA A 237 4.11 -10.67 -14.03
C ALA A 237 4.55 -11.87 -13.19
N PHE A 238 4.58 -11.67 -11.88
CA PHE A 238 4.68 -12.75 -10.91
C PHE A 238 3.86 -12.42 -9.68
N SER A 239 3.40 -13.45 -8.96
CA SER A 239 2.73 -13.26 -7.68
C SER A 239 3.57 -13.80 -6.54
N TYR A 240 3.36 -13.24 -5.35
CA TYR A 240 3.96 -13.73 -4.11
C TYR A 240 2.88 -13.90 -3.05
N LEU A 241 3.07 -14.92 -2.23
CA LEU A 241 2.13 -15.33 -1.21
C LEU A 241 2.52 -14.71 0.15
N ILE A 242 1.51 -14.34 0.91
CA ILE A 242 1.60 -13.99 2.32
C ILE A 242 0.74 -15.02 3.05
N ASP A 243 1.37 -15.85 3.86
CA ASP A 243 0.75 -16.99 4.51
C ASP A 243 1.13 -17.04 6.00
N HIS A 244 0.13 -16.80 6.84
CA HIS A 244 0.23 -16.92 8.29
C HIS A 244 -0.87 -17.91 8.75
N PRO A 245 -0.53 -19.19 8.94
CA PRO A 245 -1.50 -20.22 9.26
C PRO A 245 -2.07 -20.08 10.67
N ALA A 246 -3.23 -20.71 10.90
CA ALA A 246 -3.77 -20.91 12.23
C ALA A 246 -2.96 -21.97 13.00
N PRO A 247 -2.83 -21.89 14.34
CA PRO A 247 -3.30 -20.80 15.20
C PRO A 247 -2.46 -19.51 15.00
N PRO A 248 -3.10 -18.34 15.00
CA PRO A 248 -2.45 -17.08 14.65
C PRO A 248 -1.51 -16.58 15.75
N LYS A 249 -0.43 -15.88 15.35
CA LYS A 249 0.32 -14.99 16.24
C LYS A 249 -0.50 -13.74 16.57
N GLN A 250 -0.13 -13.02 17.64
CA GLN A 250 -0.86 -11.82 18.07
C GLN A 250 -0.97 -10.78 16.94
N ALA A 251 0.10 -10.54 16.19
CA ALA A 251 0.08 -9.60 15.07
C ALA A 251 -0.99 -9.94 14.00
N VAL A 252 -1.23 -11.24 13.73
CA VAL A 252 -2.29 -11.67 12.80
C VAL A 252 -3.68 -11.42 13.39
N ARG A 253 -3.86 -11.66 14.71
CA ARG A 253 -5.14 -11.35 15.41
C ARG A 253 -5.46 -9.87 15.35
N ASP A 254 -4.48 -9.02 15.68
CA ASP A 254 -4.63 -7.57 15.68
C ASP A 254 -4.92 -7.06 14.28
N TRP A 255 -4.22 -7.57 13.27
CA TRP A 255 -4.48 -7.27 11.88
C TRP A 255 -5.89 -7.69 11.46
N ALA A 256 -6.35 -8.90 11.84
CA ALA A 256 -7.68 -9.41 11.49
C ALA A 256 -8.80 -8.55 12.11
N VAL A 257 -8.63 -8.12 13.37
CA VAL A 257 -9.57 -7.20 14.04
C VAL A 257 -9.63 -5.86 13.30
N ASN A 258 -8.48 -5.29 12.94
CA ASN A 258 -8.41 -4.04 12.20
C ASN A 258 -9.01 -4.19 10.79
N GLN A 259 -8.75 -5.31 10.12
CA GLN A 259 -9.32 -5.59 8.81
C GLN A 259 -10.85 -5.73 8.87
N LEU A 260 -11.38 -6.40 9.89
CA LEU A 260 -12.82 -6.53 10.07
C LEU A 260 -13.46 -5.18 10.45
N THR A 261 -12.80 -4.36 11.26
CA THR A 261 -13.22 -3.00 11.58
C THR A 261 -13.32 -2.16 10.31
N TRP A 262 -12.30 -2.22 9.45
CA TRP A 262 -12.33 -1.52 8.17
C TRP A 262 -13.49 -1.99 7.26
N PHE A 263 -13.80 -3.30 7.22
CA PHE A 263 -14.98 -3.79 6.48
C PHE A 263 -16.28 -3.23 7.04
N ASP A 264 -16.43 -3.12 8.37
CA ASP A 264 -17.61 -2.51 9.00
C ASP A 264 -17.75 -1.04 8.63
N GLU A 265 -16.64 -0.29 8.59
CA GLU A 265 -16.61 1.13 8.21
C GLU A 265 -17.03 1.36 6.75
N VAL A 266 -16.44 0.60 5.80
CA VAL A 266 -16.62 0.88 4.35
C VAL A 266 -17.82 0.17 3.74
N ALA A 267 -18.23 -0.97 4.29
CA ALA A 267 -19.26 -1.82 3.73
C ALA A 267 -20.47 -2.02 4.64
N GLY A 268 -20.42 -1.51 5.88
CA GLY A 268 -21.46 -1.72 6.89
C GLY A 268 -22.88 -1.38 6.42
N ASP A 269 -23.03 -0.35 5.58
CA ASP A 269 -24.34 0.08 5.06
C ASP A 269 -24.95 -0.84 4.02
N VAL A 270 -24.12 -1.61 3.30
CA VAL A 270 -24.58 -2.54 2.25
C VAL A 270 -24.66 -3.98 2.73
N LEU A 271 -24.14 -4.28 3.93
CA LEU A 271 -24.24 -5.61 4.52
C LEU A 271 -25.68 -5.93 4.93
N HIS A 272 -26.06 -7.18 4.75
CA HIS A 272 -27.32 -7.68 5.31
C HIS A 272 -27.32 -7.50 6.84
N PRO A 273 -28.48 -7.11 7.47
CA PRO A 273 -28.52 -6.85 8.91
C PRO A 273 -28.05 -8.02 9.77
N ALA A 274 -28.19 -9.26 9.34
CA ALA A 274 -27.66 -10.43 10.06
C ALA A 274 -26.13 -10.44 10.06
N ASP A 275 -25.48 -10.21 8.93
CA ASP A 275 -24.01 -10.15 8.80
C ASP A 275 -23.43 -9.00 9.63
N ARG A 276 -24.09 -7.83 9.59
CA ARG A 276 -23.69 -6.67 10.41
C ARG A 276 -23.73 -7.01 11.91
N ARG A 277 -24.72 -7.76 12.39
CA ARG A 277 -24.75 -8.22 13.78
C ARG A 277 -23.59 -9.14 14.11
N THR A 278 -23.31 -10.08 13.21
CA THR A 278 -22.16 -11.01 13.37
C THR A 278 -20.83 -10.26 13.40
N VAL A 279 -20.63 -9.27 12.51
CA VAL A 279 -19.43 -8.41 12.51
C VAL A 279 -19.27 -7.68 13.83
N LYS A 280 -20.35 -7.05 14.35
CA LYS A 280 -20.32 -6.35 15.65
C LYS A 280 -20.02 -7.29 16.80
N GLN A 281 -20.54 -8.52 16.76
CA GLN A 281 -20.24 -9.53 17.77
C GLN A 281 -18.77 -9.94 17.73
N LEU A 282 -18.20 -10.16 16.54
CA LEU A 282 -16.78 -10.48 16.34
C LEU A 282 -15.84 -9.33 16.74
N LEU A 283 -16.33 -8.09 16.76
CA LEU A 283 -15.55 -6.90 17.15
C LEU A 283 -15.74 -6.49 18.61
N ASP A 284 -16.68 -7.08 19.37
CA ASP A 284 -16.87 -6.77 20.81
C ASP A 284 -15.89 -7.58 21.68
N PRO A 285 -14.89 -6.94 22.32
CA PRO A 285 -13.93 -7.66 23.17
C PRO A 285 -14.54 -8.39 24.38
N ARG A 286 -15.81 -8.10 24.71
CA ARG A 286 -16.55 -8.75 25.81
C ARG A 286 -17.33 -9.96 25.35
N ASP A 287 -17.47 -10.16 24.04
CA ASP A 287 -18.18 -11.32 23.49
C ASP A 287 -17.25 -12.53 23.42
N PRO A 288 -17.69 -13.74 23.82
CA PRO A 288 -16.88 -14.95 23.69
C PRO A 288 -16.43 -15.26 22.24
N ALA A 289 -17.15 -14.75 21.25
CA ALA A 289 -16.80 -14.90 19.82
C ALA A 289 -15.82 -13.85 19.31
N PHE A 290 -15.32 -12.95 20.16
CA PHE A 290 -14.41 -11.88 19.79
C PHE A 290 -13.26 -12.39 18.91
N LEU A 291 -13.06 -11.76 17.75
CA LEU A 291 -12.09 -12.19 16.75
C LEU A 291 -10.65 -12.28 17.30
N GLY A 292 -10.29 -11.37 18.20
CA GLY A 292 -8.99 -11.33 18.86
C GLY A 292 -8.68 -12.51 19.80
N LEU A 293 -9.69 -13.34 20.14
CA LEU A 293 -9.53 -14.53 20.99
C LEU A 293 -9.56 -15.85 20.19
N ARG A 294 -9.86 -15.81 18.89
CA ARG A 294 -10.03 -17.02 18.08
C ARG A 294 -8.70 -17.64 17.68
N ASP A 295 -8.62 -18.97 17.73
CA ASP A 295 -7.44 -19.74 17.31
C ASP A 295 -7.52 -20.23 15.86
N ASP A 296 -8.65 -20.02 15.19
CA ASP A 296 -8.92 -20.41 13.81
C ASP A 296 -8.81 -19.26 12.79
N VAL A 297 -8.35 -18.09 13.24
CA VAL A 297 -7.98 -16.96 12.38
C VAL A 297 -6.64 -17.25 11.69
N PHE A 298 -6.47 -16.80 10.48
CA PHE A 298 -5.26 -16.92 9.67
C PHE A 298 -5.09 -15.69 8.77
N LEU A 299 -4.03 -15.62 8.00
CA LEU A 299 -3.92 -14.67 6.88
C LEU A 299 -3.36 -15.41 5.67
N LEU A 300 -4.14 -15.44 4.61
CA LEU A 300 -3.73 -15.98 3.32
C LEU A 300 -4.11 -14.99 2.22
N THR A 301 -3.11 -14.42 1.55
CA THR A 301 -3.30 -13.49 0.44
C THR A 301 -2.16 -13.60 -0.56
N ALA A 302 -2.33 -13.06 -1.75
CA ALA A 302 -1.25 -12.95 -2.73
C ALA A 302 -1.31 -11.60 -3.43
N ASN A 303 -0.15 -10.98 -3.62
CA ASN A 303 0.00 -9.79 -4.43
C ASN A 303 0.64 -10.12 -5.78
N THR A 304 0.21 -9.43 -6.85
CA THR A 304 0.76 -9.60 -8.20
C THR A 304 1.58 -8.38 -8.58
N VAL A 305 2.82 -8.63 -8.97
CA VAL A 305 3.75 -7.61 -9.46
C VAL A 305 3.82 -7.71 -10.98
N TYR A 306 3.45 -6.63 -11.66
CA TYR A 306 3.57 -6.46 -13.10
C TYR A 306 4.84 -5.68 -13.40
N LEU A 307 5.65 -6.16 -14.32
CA LEU A 307 6.94 -5.61 -14.68
C LEU A 307 6.95 -5.23 -16.16
N GLY A 308 7.57 -4.10 -16.48
CA GLY A 308 7.85 -3.72 -17.85
C GLY A 308 9.16 -2.93 -17.92
N ARG A 309 9.95 -3.16 -18.99
CA ARG A 309 11.22 -2.49 -19.20
C ARG A 309 11.05 -1.33 -20.18
N LYS A 310 11.62 -0.17 -19.84
CA LYS A 310 11.70 0.96 -20.76
C LYS A 310 12.77 0.67 -21.81
N PRO A 311 12.45 0.82 -23.12
CA PRO A 311 13.43 0.64 -24.20
C PRO A 311 14.69 1.50 -24.06
#